data_a981f98f7402836e9e0ade7279a7e864
#
_entry.id   a981f98f7402836e9e0ade7279a7e864
#
_cell.length_a   1.000
_cell.length_b   1.000
_cell.length_c   1.000
_cell.angle_alpha   90.00
_cell.angle_beta   90.00
_cell.angle_gamma   90.00
#
_symmetry.space_group_name_H-M   'P 1'
#
loop_
_entity.id
_entity.type
_entity.pdbx_description
1 polymer ?
#
loop_
_entity_poly.entity_id
_entity_poly.type
_entity_poly.pdbx_seq_one_letter_code
_entity_poly.pdbx_strand_id
1 'polypeptide(L)'
;MGLSASCANKEETIERILLEKELFDQAQNRLRSGNFAAAAMSLEMLEARYPFGRFATQAQSELIYAYFKSANYEAAISAADRFISLHPNHPNIDYAYYLKGMSGYTADMSIFNPNMILEDAASKRDLNQAKKSFSDLSDFLLRFPDSDFADQARQRMVFLRNLIAKKEIYVATFYMERKAFVAALNRANYVIEHLPNSSQVEQALEIKIEAYKELNQSDLANITQDLLDAFKEKKIKS
;
A
#
# COMPACT_ATOMS: atom_id res chain seq x y z
N MET A 1 -48.78 -23.82 -31.18
CA MET A 1 -47.57 -22.99 -31.54
C MET A 1 -46.93 -22.51 -30.25
N GLY A 2 -45.98 -23.23 -29.68
CA GLY A 2 -45.36 -22.87 -28.38
C GLY A 2 -44.02 -23.53 -28.05
N LEU A 3 -43.44 -24.32 -28.98
CA LEU A 3 -42.19 -25.07 -28.69
C LEU A 3 -40.92 -24.50 -29.27
N SER A 4 -40.97 -23.51 -30.20
CA SER A 4 -39.80 -22.95 -30.88
C SER A 4 -39.06 -21.87 -30.07
N ALA A 5 -39.73 -21.14 -29.20
CA ALA A 5 -39.10 -20.06 -28.41
C ALA A 5 -38.18 -20.59 -27.29
N SER A 6 -38.45 -21.79 -26.76
CA SER A 6 -37.67 -22.37 -25.65
C SER A 6 -36.33 -22.95 -26.11
N CYS A 7 -36.24 -23.47 -27.33
CA CYS A 7 -34.99 -24.03 -27.89
C CYS A 7 -34.02 -22.92 -28.31
N ALA A 8 -34.50 -21.86 -28.96
CA ALA A 8 -33.67 -20.72 -29.34
C ALA A 8 -33.02 -20.02 -28.14
N ASN A 9 -33.77 -19.85 -27.03
CA ASN A 9 -33.24 -19.25 -25.80
C ASN A 9 -32.18 -20.13 -25.12
N LYS A 10 -32.28 -21.45 -25.27
CA LYS A 10 -31.30 -22.41 -24.73
C LYS A 10 -30.00 -22.43 -25.54
N GLU A 11 -30.07 -22.38 -26.87
CA GLU A 11 -28.91 -22.31 -27.74
C GLU A 11 -28.13 -21.00 -27.56
N GLU A 12 -28.80 -19.87 -27.51
CA GLU A 12 -28.20 -18.57 -27.26
C GLU A 12 -27.50 -18.51 -25.87
N THR A 13 -28.10 -19.15 -24.86
CA THR A 13 -27.49 -19.25 -23.52
C THR A 13 -26.25 -20.12 -23.53
N ILE A 14 -26.23 -21.24 -24.24
CA ILE A 14 -25.07 -22.13 -24.39
C ILE A 14 -23.94 -21.40 -25.14
N GLU A 15 -24.25 -20.72 -26.24
CA GLU A 15 -23.26 -19.94 -26.98
C GLU A 15 -22.62 -18.85 -26.13
N ARG A 16 -23.38 -18.10 -25.32
CA ARG A 16 -22.87 -17.11 -24.40
C ARG A 16 -21.93 -17.70 -23.34
N ILE A 17 -22.26 -18.87 -22.80
CA ILE A 17 -21.42 -19.59 -21.83
C ILE A 17 -20.10 -20.04 -22.46
N LEU A 18 -20.14 -20.51 -23.70
CA LEU A 18 -18.94 -20.93 -24.41
C LEU A 18 -18.01 -19.75 -24.71
N LEU A 19 -18.57 -18.64 -25.18
CA LEU A 19 -17.79 -17.41 -25.43
C LEU A 19 -17.20 -16.79 -24.15
N GLU A 20 -17.94 -16.82 -23.04
CA GLU A 20 -17.43 -16.39 -21.75
C GLU A 20 -16.25 -17.26 -21.30
N LYS A 21 -16.42 -18.60 -21.43
CA LYS A 21 -15.36 -19.55 -21.10
C LYS A 21 -14.11 -19.38 -21.97
N GLU A 22 -14.27 -19.14 -23.25
CA GLU A 22 -13.14 -18.91 -24.17
C GLU A 22 -12.33 -17.67 -23.78
N LEU A 23 -13.01 -16.57 -23.44
CA LEU A 23 -12.34 -15.35 -22.96
C LEU A 23 -11.61 -15.60 -21.65
N PHE A 24 -12.22 -16.34 -20.74
CA PHE A 24 -11.60 -16.70 -19.47
C PHE A 24 -10.37 -17.60 -19.68
N ASP A 25 -10.49 -18.65 -20.47
CA ASP A 25 -9.38 -19.56 -20.80
C ASP A 25 -8.22 -18.81 -21.50
N GLN A 26 -8.52 -17.84 -22.36
CA GLN A 26 -7.54 -16.98 -22.99
C GLN A 26 -6.80 -16.13 -21.94
N ALA A 27 -7.52 -15.53 -20.99
CA ALA A 27 -6.92 -14.78 -19.90
C ALA A 27 -6.01 -15.66 -19.05
N GLN A 28 -6.47 -16.86 -18.67
CA GLN A 28 -5.69 -17.84 -17.90
C GLN A 28 -4.39 -18.25 -18.60
N ASN A 29 -4.45 -18.48 -19.92
CA ASN A 29 -3.26 -18.80 -20.70
C ASN A 29 -2.24 -17.65 -20.73
N ARG A 30 -2.73 -16.39 -20.82
CA ARG A 30 -1.89 -15.19 -20.76
C ARG A 30 -1.26 -14.97 -19.39
N LEU A 31 -2.02 -15.22 -18.31
CA LEU A 31 -1.49 -15.17 -16.94
C LEU A 31 -0.37 -16.19 -16.74
N ARG A 32 -0.61 -17.45 -17.17
CA ARG A 32 0.39 -18.53 -17.05
C ARG A 32 1.64 -18.29 -17.89
N SER A 33 1.51 -17.67 -19.05
CA SER A 33 2.66 -17.30 -19.90
C SER A 33 3.40 -16.02 -19.44
N GLY A 34 2.93 -15.36 -18.38
CA GLY A 34 3.53 -14.12 -17.89
C GLY A 34 3.19 -12.88 -18.71
N ASN A 35 2.28 -13.00 -19.69
CA ASN A 35 1.81 -11.86 -20.49
C ASN A 35 0.69 -11.11 -19.75
N PHE A 36 1.06 -10.46 -18.65
CA PHE A 36 0.11 -9.85 -17.71
C PHE A 36 -0.68 -8.69 -18.31
N ALA A 37 -0.07 -7.88 -19.18
CA ALA A 37 -0.78 -6.79 -19.85
C ALA A 37 -1.87 -7.31 -20.77
N ALA A 38 -1.57 -8.34 -21.57
CA ALA A 38 -2.57 -8.97 -22.43
C ALA A 38 -3.63 -9.75 -21.63
N ALA A 39 -3.25 -10.32 -20.47
CA ALA A 39 -4.19 -10.95 -19.55
C ALA A 39 -5.21 -9.93 -19.01
N ALA A 40 -4.73 -8.76 -18.56
CA ALA A 40 -5.59 -7.69 -18.10
C ALA A 40 -6.62 -7.30 -19.16
N MET A 41 -6.20 -7.09 -20.41
CA MET A 41 -7.12 -6.78 -21.52
C MET A 41 -8.20 -7.86 -21.72
N SER A 42 -7.85 -9.16 -21.57
CA SER A 42 -8.84 -10.24 -21.70
C SER A 42 -9.83 -10.25 -20.53
N LEU A 43 -9.34 -10.00 -19.32
CA LEU A 43 -10.17 -9.93 -18.11
C LEU A 43 -11.11 -8.72 -18.14
N GLU A 44 -10.62 -7.55 -18.58
CA GLU A 44 -11.46 -6.37 -18.83
C GLU A 44 -12.59 -6.64 -19.83
N MET A 45 -12.24 -7.29 -20.94
CA MET A 45 -13.21 -7.66 -21.98
C MET A 45 -14.26 -8.64 -21.43
N LEU A 46 -13.84 -9.60 -20.61
CA LEU A 46 -14.75 -10.54 -19.97
C LEU A 46 -15.69 -9.81 -19.01
N GLU A 47 -15.16 -8.93 -18.16
CA GLU A 47 -15.96 -8.15 -17.22
C GLU A 47 -16.96 -7.23 -17.93
N ALA A 48 -16.54 -6.58 -19.03
CA ALA A 48 -17.40 -5.70 -19.80
C ALA A 48 -18.54 -6.45 -20.52
N ARG A 49 -18.27 -7.66 -21.04
CA ARG A 49 -19.26 -8.45 -21.78
C ARG A 49 -20.16 -9.31 -20.89
N TYR A 50 -19.59 -9.81 -19.78
CA TYR A 50 -20.25 -10.76 -18.89
C TYR A 50 -20.13 -10.34 -17.42
N PRO A 51 -20.63 -9.14 -17.03
CA PRO A 51 -20.44 -8.58 -15.68
C PRO A 51 -21.06 -9.43 -14.56
N PHE A 52 -22.04 -10.27 -14.90
CA PHE A 52 -22.71 -11.22 -14.01
C PHE A 52 -22.51 -12.67 -14.46
N GLY A 53 -21.48 -12.90 -15.24
CA GLY A 53 -21.15 -14.21 -15.75
C GLY A 53 -20.58 -15.13 -14.67
N ARG A 54 -20.45 -16.41 -15.03
CA ARG A 54 -19.91 -17.44 -14.11
C ARG A 54 -18.49 -17.14 -13.65
N PHE A 55 -17.67 -16.50 -14.51
CA PHE A 55 -16.27 -16.19 -14.22
C PHE A 55 -16.06 -14.74 -13.80
N ALA A 56 -17.10 -13.92 -13.68
CA ALA A 56 -16.98 -12.49 -13.42
C ALA A 56 -16.20 -12.18 -12.13
N THR A 57 -16.56 -12.79 -11.02
CA THR A 57 -15.90 -12.56 -9.72
C THR A 57 -14.44 -12.98 -9.74
N GLN A 58 -14.14 -14.14 -10.36
CA GLN A 58 -12.76 -14.61 -10.50
C GLN A 58 -11.96 -13.68 -11.40
N ALA A 59 -12.53 -13.26 -12.52
CA ALA A 59 -11.87 -12.31 -13.43
C ALA A 59 -11.55 -10.99 -12.76
N GLN A 60 -12.44 -10.45 -11.94
CA GLN A 60 -12.22 -9.23 -11.16
C GLN A 60 -11.07 -9.40 -10.17
N SER A 61 -10.99 -10.52 -9.48
CA SER A 61 -9.89 -10.82 -8.56
C SER A 61 -8.54 -10.94 -9.29
N GLU A 62 -8.52 -11.67 -10.40
CA GLU A 62 -7.31 -11.89 -11.20
C GLU A 62 -6.85 -10.63 -11.95
N LEU A 63 -7.76 -9.71 -12.25
CA LEU A 63 -7.46 -8.42 -12.85
C LEU A 63 -6.56 -7.56 -11.95
N ILE A 64 -6.77 -7.62 -10.62
CA ILE A 64 -5.90 -6.95 -9.64
C ILE A 64 -4.45 -7.44 -9.80
N TYR A 65 -4.28 -8.76 -9.86
CA TYR A 65 -2.97 -9.38 -10.03
C TYR A 65 -2.34 -9.06 -11.39
N ALA A 66 -3.12 -9.12 -12.47
CA ALA A 66 -2.64 -8.82 -13.82
C ALA A 66 -2.13 -7.38 -13.94
N TYR A 67 -2.85 -6.41 -13.38
CA TYR A 67 -2.41 -5.02 -13.32
C TYR A 67 -1.17 -4.84 -12.45
N PHE A 68 -1.13 -5.46 -11.28
CA PHE A 68 0.05 -5.41 -10.41
C PHE A 68 1.30 -5.93 -11.11
N LYS A 69 1.20 -7.11 -11.75
CA LYS A 69 2.33 -7.75 -12.45
C LYS A 69 2.73 -7.05 -13.75
N SER A 70 1.83 -6.32 -14.39
CA SER A 70 2.13 -5.47 -15.56
C SER A 70 2.63 -4.07 -15.18
N ALA A 71 2.89 -3.80 -13.89
CA ALA A 71 3.31 -2.52 -13.35
C ALA A 71 2.30 -1.36 -13.56
N ASN A 72 1.03 -1.69 -13.80
CA ASN A 72 -0.07 -0.72 -13.82
C ASN A 72 -0.68 -0.59 -12.42
N TYR A 73 0.09 0.02 -11.50
CA TYR A 73 -0.23 0.03 -10.08
C TYR A 73 -1.49 0.83 -9.74
N GLU A 74 -1.76 1.92 -10.44
CA GLU A 74 -2.98 2.72 -10.22
C GLU A 74 -4.24 1.95 -10.61
N ALA A 75 -4.20 1.22 -11.72
CA ALA A 75 -5.29 0.33 -12.12
C ALA A 75 -5.45 -0.84 -11.12
N ALA A 76 -4.35 -1.39 -10.61
CA ALA A 76 -4.40 -2.43 -9.59
C ALA A 76 -5.07 -1.95 -8.29
N ILE A 77 -4.75 -0.74 -7.81
CA ILE A 77 -5.38 -0.13 -6.63
C ILE A 77 -6.89 0.07 -6.89
N SER A 78 -7.25 0.63 -8.04
CA SER A 78 -8.66 0.89 -8.40
C SER A 78 -9.48 -0.40 -8.54
N ALA A 79 -8.89 -1.44 -9.14
CA ALA A 79 -9.51 -2.76 -9.27
C ALA A 79 -9.68 -3.44 -7.89
N ALA A 80 -8.68 -3.30 -7.01
CA ALA A 80 -8.75 -3.82 -5.65
C ALA A 80 -9.84 -3.12 -4.82
N ASP A 81 -9.92 -1.79 -4.86
CA ASP A 81 -10.96 -1.03 -4.17
C ASP A 81 -12.36 -1.45 -4.62
N ARG A 82 -12.54 -1.62 -5.93
CA ARG A 82 -13.81 -2.09 -6.50
C ARG A 82 -14.13 -3.51 -6.05
N PHE A 83 -13.17 -4.43 -6.12
CA PHE A 83 -13.36 -5.82 -5.70
C PHE A 83 -13.72 -5.93 -4.22
N ILE A 84 -13.01 -5.21 -3.35
CA ILE A 84 -13.26 -5.16 -1.90
C ILE A 84 -14.68 -4.64 -1.61
N SER A 85 -15.11 -3.62 -2.35
CA SER A 85 -16.46 -3.05 -2.19
C SER A 85 -17.57 -3.99 -2.65
N LEU A 86 -17.36 -4.70 -3.76
CA LEU A 86 -18.37 -5.59 -4.35
C LEU A 86 -18.43 -6.96 -3.67
N HIS A 87 -17.30 -7.44 -3.16
CA HIS A 87 -17.14 -8.80 -2.65
C HIS A 87 -16.50 -8.85 -1.24
N PRO A 88 -17.05 -8.14 -0.23
CA PRO A 88 -16.41 -7.99 1.09
C PRO A 88 -16.21 -9.31 1.85
N ASN A 89 -16.96 -10.35 1.49
CA ASN A 89 -16.89 -11.68 2.13
C ASN A 89 -16.20 -12.73 1.22
N HIS A 90 -15.47 -12.31 0.18
CA HIS A 90 -14.81 -13.26 -0.70
C HIS A 90 -13.68 -14.00 0.04
N PRO A 91 -13.50 -15.32 -0.17
CA PRO A 91 -12.46 -16.10 0.53
C PRO A 91 -11.04 -15.53 0.40
N ASN A 92 -10.70 -14.94 -0.74
CA ASN A 92 -9.39 -14.36 -1.02
C ASN A 92 -9.42 -12.83 -0.92
N ILE A 93 -10.25 -12.26 -0.06
CA ILE A 93 -10.37 -10.79 0.08
C ILE A 93 -9.09 -10.19 0.65
N ASP A 94 -8.40 -10.91 1.52
CA ASP A 94 -7.12 -10.54 2.10
C ASP A 94 -6.05 -10.28 1.02
N TYR A 95 -6.03 -11.10 -0.03
CA TYR A 95 -5.13 -10.89 -1.17
C TYR A 95 -5.39 -9.59 -1.93
N ALA A 96 -6.66 -9.18 -2.08
CA ALA A 96 -7.00 -7.90 -2.69
C ALA A 96 -6.51 -6.72 -1.85
N TYR A 97 -6.70 -6.76 -0.51
CA TYR A 97 -6.14 -5.75 0.41
C TYR A 97 -4.60 -5.71 0.36
N TYR A 98 -3.96 -6.88 0.36
CA TYR A 98 -2.51 -6.98 0.25
C TYR A 98 -1.98 -6.38 -1.06
N LEU A 99 -2.54 -6.75 -2.21
CA LEU A 99 -2.11 -6.21 -3.51
C LEU A 99 -2.36 -4.72 -3.65
N LYS A 100 -3.44 -4.19 -3.06
CA LYS A 100 -3.69 -2.74 -2.98
C LYS A 100 -2.53 -2.03 -2.30
N GLY A 101 -2.17 -2.44 -1.08
CA GLY A 101 -1.06 -1.85 -0.33
C GLY A 101 0.29 -2.04 -1.03
N MET A 102 0.54 -3.21 -1.60
CA MET A 102 1.77 -3.50 -2.35
C MET A 102 1.88 -2.70 -3.64
N SER A 103 0.79 -2.38 -4.31
CA SER A 103 0.79 -1.55 -5.52
C SER A 103 1.29 -0.14 -5.22
N GLY A 104 0.82 0.49 -4.15
CA GLY A 104 1.33 1.79 -3.70
C GLY A 104 2.81 1.74 -3.33
N TYR A 105 3.25 0.70 -2.61
CA TYR A 105 4.65 0.49 -2.26
C TYR A 105 5.54 0.36 -3.51
N THR A 106 5.14 -0.49 -4.46
CA THR A 106 5.95 -0.81 -5.63
C THR A 106 6.00 0.36 -6.62
N ALA A 107 4.91 1.12 -6.75
CA ALA A 107 4.87 2.35 -7.54
C ALA A 107 5.93 3.36 -7.08
N ASP A 108 6.03 3.59 -5.77
CA ASP A 108 7.06 4.47 -5.20
C ASP A 108 8.48 3.90 -5.40
N MET A 109 8.65 2.59 -5.13
CA MET A 109 9.96 1.94 -5.22
C MET A 109 10.50 1.80 -6.63
N SER A 110 9.64 1.69 -7.65
CA SER A 110 10.07 1.61 -9.07
C SER A 110 10.79 2.88 -9.53
N ILE A 111 10.61 3.98 -8.82
CA ILE A 111 11.25 5.26 -9.07
C ILE A 111 12.56 5.40 -8.27
N PHE A 112 12.81 4.54 -7.26
CA PHE A 112 14.06 4.52 -6.52
C PHE A 112 15.10 3.68 -7.27
N ASN A 113 16.16 4.30 -7.74
CA ASN A 113 17.34 3.58 -8.19
C ASN A 113 18.03 2.97 -6.95
N PRO A 114 18.20 1.64 -6.86
CA PRO A 114 18.84 0.99 -5.71
C PRO A 114 20.27 1.48 -5.43
N ASN A 115 20.91 2.07 -6.44
CA ASN A 115 22.27 2.63 -6.36
C ASN A 115 22.30 4.13 -6.01
N MET A 116 21.16 4.82 -5.97
CA MET A 116 21.09 6.15 -5.40
C MET A 116 20.97 6.02 -3.89
N ILE A 117 21.99 6.51 -3.18
CA ILE A 117 22.02 6.59 -1.73
C ILE A 117 20.67 7.15 -1.26
N LEU A 118 19.89 6.32 -0.59
CA LEU A 118 18.50 6.55 -0.13
C LEU A 118 18.32 7.88 0.64
N GLU A 119 19.41 8.50 1.08
CA GLU A 119 19.40 9.64 1.97
C GLU A 119 18.95 10.93 1.32
N ASP A 120 19.41 11.20 0.11
CA ASP A 120 19.18 12.50 -0.53
C ASP A 120 17.94 12.52 -1.44
N ALA A 121 17.59 11.39 -2.03
CA ALA A 121 16.42 11.30 -2.92
C ALA A 121 15.09 11.28 -2.17
N ALA A 122 15.01 10.60 -1.03
CA ALA A 122 13.81 10.52 -0.20
C ALA A 122 13.45 11.87 0.42
N SER A 123 14.47 12.69 0.77
CA SER A 123 14.24 13.99 1.41
C SER A 123 13.63 15.04 0.49
N LYS A 124 13.78 14.89 -0.83
CA LYS A 124 13.31 15.86 -1.84
C LYS A 124 11.97 15.48 -2.50
N ARG A 125 11.44 14.29 -2.23
CA ARG A 125 10.23 13.76 -2.88
C ARG A 125 8.98 13.90 -2.04
N ASP A 126 7.85 13.93 -2.76
CA ASP A 126 6.54 13.70 -2.16
C ASP A 126 6.40 12.21 -1.81
N LEU A 127 6.07 11.91 -0.55
CA LEU A 127 5.85 10.57 -0.04
C LEU A 127 4.35 10.24 0.16
N ASN A 128 3.45 10.89 -0.57
CA ASN A 128 2.01 10.66 -0.43
C ASN A 128 1.64 9.20 -0.76
N GLN A 129 2.26 8.62 -1.78
CA GLN A 129 2.02 7.21 -2.12
C GLN A 129 2.58 6.26 -1.04
N ALA A 130 3.77 6.54 -0.50
CA ALA A 130 4.33 5.76 0.60
C ALA A 130 3.44 5.80 1.85
N LYS A 131 2.91 6.98 2.20
CA LYS A 131 1.97 7.15 3.32
C LYS A 131 0.66 6.39 3.07
N LYS A 132 0.13 6.44 1.85
CA LYS A 132 -1.07 5.68 1.47
C LYS A 132 -0.82 4.18 1.54
N SER A 133 0.28 3.70 0.97
CA SER A 133 0.68 2.29 1.05
C SER A 133 0.84 1.82 2.50
N PHE A 134 1.47 2.63 3.36
CA PHE A 134 1.60 2.34 4.78
C PHE A 134 0.24 2.20 5.46
N SER A 135 -0.71 3.09 5.15
CA SER A 135 -2.09 3.02 5.65
C SER A 135 -2.83 1.78 5.14
N ASP A 136 -2.74 1.48 3.84
CA ASP A 136 -3.41 0.33 3.23
C ASP A 136 -2.87 -1.01 3.76
N LEU A 137 -1.54 -1.13 3.94
CA LEU A 137 -0.92 -2.32 4.56
C LEU A 137 -1.23 -2.42 6.07
N SER A 138 -1.38 -1.29 6.76
CA SER A 138 -1.81 -1.28 8.17
C SER A 138 -3.25 -1.80 8.31
N ASP A 139 -4.18 -1.35 7.45
CA ASP A 139 -5.56 -1.84 7.41
C ASP A 139 -5.61 -3.34 7.05
N PHE A 140 -4.80 -3.78 6.10
CA PHE A 140 -4.64 -5.20 5.77
C PHE A 140 -4.23 -6.03 6.99
N LEU A 141 -3.16 -5.64 7.69
CA LEU A 141 -2.65 -6.39 8.85
C LEU A 141 -3.60 -6.38 10.04
N LEU A 142 -4.38 -5.31 10.20
CA LEU A 142 -5.40 -5.21 11.24
C LEU A 142 -6.57 -6.18 10.98
N ARG A 143 -6.98 -6.31 9.72
CA ARG A 143 -8.11 -7.17 9.32
C ARG A 143 -7.74 -8.64 9.16
N PHE A 144 -6.52 -8.91 8.68
CA PHE A 144 -6.04 -10.23 8.28
C PHE A 144 -4.66 -10.53 8.88
N PRO A 145 -4.52 -10.54 10.22
CA PRO A 145 -3.23 -10.72 10.89
C PRO A 145 -2.57 -12.07 10.61
N ASP A 146 -3.38 -13.09 10.28
CA ASP A 146 -2.97 -14.48 10.03
C ASP A 146 -2.96 -14.84 8.53
N SER A 147 -3.09 -13.87 7.63
CA SER A 147 -2.97 -14.10 6.19
C SER A 147 -1.55 -14.57 5.81
N ASP A 148 -1.46 -15.43 4.81
CA ASP A 148 -0.18 -15.90 4.24
C ASP A 148 0.71 -14.74 3.75
N PHE A 149 0.13 -13.56 3.50
CA PHE A 149 0.84 -12.36 3.06
C PHE A 149 1.24 -11.43 4.22
N ALA A 150 0.84 -11.72 5.47
CA ALA A 150 1.03 -10.83 6.60
C ALA A 150 2.51 -10.55 6.90
N ASP A 151 3.37 -11.56 6.85
CA ASP A 151 4.80 -11.38 7.14
C ASP A 151 5.50 -10.50 6.08
N GLN A 152 5.15 -10.67 4.81
CA GLN A 152 5.66 -9.81 3.75
C GLN A 152 5.17 -8.36 3.93
N ALA A 153 3.90 -8.16 4.27
CA ALA A 153 3.35 -6.84 4.56
C ALA A 153 4.07 -6.17 5.74
N ARG A 154 4.32 -6.90 6.84
CA ARG A 154 5.07 -6.39 8.01
C ARG A 154 6.46 -5.90 7.62
N GLN A 155 7.20 -6.65 6.81
CA GLN A 155 8.52 -6.25 6.33
C GLN A 155 8.46 -4.95 5.51
N ARG A 156 7.46 -4.82 4.61
CA ARG A 156 7.29 -3.60 3.82
C ARG A 156 6.90 -2.41 4.68
N MET A 157 6.08 -2.62 5.70
CA MET A 157 5.71 -1.58 6.65
C MET A 157 6.90 -1.06 7.45
N VAL A 158 7.85 -1.92 7.85
CA VAL A 158 9.09 -1.48 8.51
C VAL A 158 9.86 -0.51 7.62
N PHE A 159 10.01 -0.83 6.35
CA PHE A 159 10.68 0.04 5.38
C PHE A 159 9.94 1.37 5.21
N LEU A 160 8.64 1.34 4.94
CA LEU A 160 7.81 2.53 4.71
C LEU A 160 7.83 3.45 5.94
N ARG A 161 7.70 2.88 7.14
CA ARG A 161 7.77 3.61 8.40
C ARG A 161 9.08 4.40 8.53
N ASN A 162 10.21 3.74 8.28
CA ASN A 162 11.51 4.36 8.39
C ASN A 162 11.71 5.44 7.30
N LEU A 163 11.22 5.21 6.09
CA LEU A 163 11.25 6.17 5.00
C LEU A 163 10.45 7.44 5.34
N ILE A 164 9.22 7.28 5.84
CA ILE A 164 8.36 8.40 6.24
C ILE A 164 9.00 9.17 7.39
N ALA A 165 9.49 8.45 8.43
CA ALA A 165 10.14 9.08 9.58
C ALA A 165 11.37 9.90 9.16
N LYS A 166 12.21 9.36 8.28
CA LYS A 166 13.39 10.07 7.77
C LYS A 166 13.03 11.35 7.04
N LYS A 167 11.95 11.35 6.25
CA LYS A 167 11.44 12.56 5.61
C LYS A 167 10.98 13.61 6.63
N GLU A 168 10.24 13.20 7.65
CA GLU A 168 9.78 14.13 8.68
C GLU A 168 10.96 14.74 9.47
N ILE A 169 12.00 13.95 9.77
CA ILE A 169 13.23 14.45 10.40
C ILE A 169 13.97 15.44 9.50
N TYR A 170 14.11 15.14 8.22
CA TYR A 170 14.71 16.08 7.27
C TYR A 170 13.98 17.44 7.26
N VAL A 171 12.65 17.41 7.25
CA VAL A 171 11.83 18.63 7.31
C VAL A 171 11.95 19.33 8.64
N ALA A 172 12.04 18.57 9.76
CA ALA A 172 12.26 19.13 11.09
C ALA A 172 13.60 19.88 11.18
N THR A 173 14.68 19.26 10.69
CA THR A 173 16.02 19.89 10.63
C THR A 173 16.01 21.17 9.80
N PHE A 174 15.35 21.15 8.63
CA PHE A 174 15.16 22.35 7.81
C PHE A 174 14.46 23.50 8.53
N TYR A 175 13.47 23.18 9.38
CA TYR A 175 12.80 24.20 10.22
C TYR A 175 13.68 24.68 11.37
N MET A 176 14.48 23.80 11.99
CA MET A 176 15.48 24.20 13.03
C MET A 176 16.48 25.24 12.48
N GLU A 177 17.06 24.97 11.30
CA GLU A 177 17.99 25.88 10.62
C GLU A 177 17.38 27.27 10.37
N ARG A 178 16.06 27.35 10.17
CA ARG A 178 15.31 28.59 9.93
C ARG A 178 14.72 29.20 11.19
N LYS A 179 15.06 28.66 12.36
CA LYS A 179 14.53 29.08 13.66
C LYS A 179 13.00 29.02 13.78
N ALA A 180 12.39 28.16 12.95
CA ALA A 180 10.95 27.87 12.99
C ALA A 180 10.67 26.70 13.96
N PHE A 181 11.03 26.88 15.23
CA PHE A 181 11.10 25.81 16.23
C PHE A 181 9.77 25.10 16.46
N VAL A 182 8.64 25.83 16.45
CA VAL A 182 7.30 25.22 16.57
C VAL A 182 6.99 24.29 15.40
N ALA A 183 7.40 24.65 14.17
CA ALA A 183 7.22 23.78 13.01
C ALA A 183 8.12 22.53 13.11
N ALA A 184 9.35 22.67 13.60
CA ALA A 184 10.25 21.56 13.87
C ALA A 184 9.66 20.60 14.92
N LEU A 185 9.12 21.13 16.03
CA LEU A 185 8.43 20.34 17.05
C LEU A 185 7.28 19.51 16.49
N ASN A 186 6.45 20.08 15.64
CA ASN A 186 5.32 19.36 15.03
C ASN A 186 5.81 18.16 14.18
N ARG A 187 6.92 18.31 13.48
CA ARG A 187 7.51 17.21 12.68
C ARG A 187 8.14 16.13 13.56
N ALA A 188 8.88 16.53 14.59
CA ALA A 188 9.45 15.61 15.57
C ALA A 188 8.35 14.84 16.33
N ASN A 189 7.32 15.54 16.80
CA ASN A 189 6.18 14.91 17.47
C ASN A 189 5.48 13.89 16.55
N TYR A 190 5.29 14.20 15.27
CA TYR A 190 4.70 13.24 14.32
C TYR A 190 5.48 11.92 14.30
N VAL A 191 6.82 11.96 14.28
CA VAL A 191 7.64 10.75 14.31
C VAL A 191 7.47 9.98 15.62
N ILE A 192 7.46 10.67 16.75
CA ILE A 192 7.37 10.04 18.08
C ILE A 192 6.00 9.40 18.30
N GLU A 193 4.92 10.07 17.88
CA GLU A 193 3.54 9.66 18.14
C GLU A 193 3.02 8.64 17.12
N HIS A 194 3.32 8.85 15.84
CA HIS A 194 2.75 8.01 14.77
C HIS A 194 3.72 6.95 14.23
N LEU A 195 5.02 7.10 14.50
CA LEU A 195 6.06 6.18 13.99
C LEU A 195 6.99 5.71 15.12
N PRO A 196 6.46 5.29 16.28
CA PRO A 196 7.25 5.08 17.52
C PRO A 196 8.30 3.96 17.42
N ASN A 197 8.18 3.07 16.42
CA ASN A 197 9.14 2.01 16.18
C ASN A 197 10.09 2.31 15.00
N SER A 198 10.18 3.55 14.54
CA SER A 198 11.12 3.94 13.50
C SER A 198 12.53 4.14 14.05
N SER A 199 13.53 3.98 13.18
CA SER A 199 14.93 4.26 13.52
C SER A 199 15.20 5.75 13.80
N GLN A 200 14.24 6.63 13.56
CA GLN A 200 14.39 8.08 13.67
C GLN A 200 13.85 8.67 14.99
N VAL A 201 13.31 7.85 15.88
CA VAL A 201 12.72 8.32 17.15
C VAL A 201 13.75 9.02 18.04
N GLU A 202 14.97 8.49 18.11
CA GLU A 202 16.06 9.09 18.88
C GLU A 202 16.36 10.51 18.37
N GLN A 203 16.55 10.68 17.08
CA GLN A 203 16.80 11.99 16.48
C GLN A 203 15.61 12.95 16.61
N ALA A 204 14.37 12.42 16.56
CA ALA A 204 13.17 13.22 16.79
C ALA A 204 13.14 13.78 18.21
N LEU A 205 13.51 12.98 19.23
CA LEU A 205 13.61 13.43 20.61
C LEU A 205 14.71 14.51 20.78
N GLU A 206 15.87 14.34 20.15
CA GLU A 206 16.95 15.32 20.17
C GLU A 206 16.52 16.66 19.57
N ILE A 207 15.87 16.67 18.40
CA ILE A 207 15.32 17.89 17.78
C ILE A 207 14.29 18.55 18.70
N LYS A 208 13.44 17.75 19.35
CA LYS A 208 12.41 18.26 20.27
C LYS A 208 13.04 18.95 21.48
N ILE A 209 14.10 18.38 22.06
CA ILE A 209 14.85 18.97 23.16
C ILE A 209 15.45 20.33 22.77
N GLU A 210 16.13 20.36 21.61
CA GLU A 210 16.76 21.57 21.12
C GLU A 210 15.72 22.67 20.83
N ALA A 211 14.63 22.33 20.15
CA ALA A 211 13.55 23.26 19.85
C ALA A 211 12.91 23.85 21.14
N TYR A 212 12.72 23.03 22.17
CA TYR A 212 12.21 23.55 23.46
C TYR A 212 13.21 24.48 24.15
N LYS A 213 14.52 24.19 24.08
CA LYS A 213 15.56 25.12 24.63
C LYS A 213 15.52 26.46 23.93
N GLU A 214 15.43 26.46 22.60
CA GLU A 214 15.36 27.68 21.79
C GLU A 214 14.07 28.51 22.05
N LEU A 215 12.99 27.84 22.43
CA LEU A 215 11.72 28.45 22.83
C LEU A 215 11.67 28.88 24.29
N ASN A 216 12.78 28.76 25.06
CA ASN A 216 12.87 29.01 26.47
C ASN A 216 11.89 28.17 27.33
N GLN A 217 11.58 26.93 26.89
CA GLN A 217 10.72 26.00 27.61
C GLN A 217 11.54 24.89 28.28
N SER A 218 12.38 25.29 29.26
CA SER A 218 13.35 24.41 29.91
C SER A 218 12.72 23.17 30.56
N ASP A 219 11.54 23.33 31.18
CA ASP A 219 10.86 22.20 31.82
C ASP A 219 10.48 21.11 30.81
N LEU A 220 9.97 21.51 29.65
CA LEU A 220 9.63 20.56 28.56
C LEU A 220 10.88 19.93 27.93
N ALA A 221 11.97 20.70 27.85
CA ALA A 221 13.26 20.15 27.38
C ALA A 221 13.77 19.08 28.35
N ASN A 222 13.71 19.30 29.67
CA ASN A 222 14.14 18.33 30.67
C ASN A 222 13.27 17.05 30.63
N ILE A 223 11.95 17.19 30.61
CA ILE A 223 11.02 16.05 30.51
C ILE A 223 11.34 15.24 29.24
N THR A 224 11.64 15.91 28.13
CA THR A 224 11.97 15.22 26.86
C THR A 224 13.35 14.55 26.94
N GLN A 225 14.30 15.12 27.69
CA GLN A 225 15.60 14.50 27.95
C GLN A 225 15.44 13.18 28.73
N ASP A 226 14.63 13.19 29.79
CA ASP A 226 14.33 11.96 30.55
C ASP A 226 13.73 10.86 29.66
N LEU A 227 12.85 11.24 28.72
CA LEU A 227 12.29 10.30 27.73
C LEU A 227 13.36 9.75 26.79
N LEU A 228 14.29 10.58 26.35
CA LEU A 228 15.40 10.14 25.48
C LEU A 228 16.32 9.16 26.21
N ASP A 229 16.63 9.43 27.46
CA ASP A 229 17.49 8.56 28.27
C ASP A 229 16.83 7.21 28.52
N ALA A 230 15.55 7.20 28.87
CA ALA A 230 14.78 5.98 29.00
C ALA A 230 14.68 5.18 27.68
N PHE A 231 14.56 5.87 26.55
CA PHE A 231 14.55 5.24 25.23
C PHE A 231 15.90 4.57 24.92
N LYS A 232 17.01 5.24 25.20
CA LYS A 232 18.37 4.71 25.02
C LYS A 232 18.64 3.49 25.90
N GLU A 233 18.23 3.53 27.16
CA GLU A 233 18.36 2.38 28.07
C GLU A 233 17.58 1.15 27.59
N LYS A 234 16.35 1.35 27.10
CA LYS A 234 15.54 0.26 26.56
C LYS A 234 16.19 -0.38 25.31
N LYS A 235 16.79 0.44 24.46
CA LYS A 235 17.47 -0.01 23.24
C LYS A 235 18.72 -0.84 23.53
N ILE A 236 19.43 -0.60 24.65
CA ILE A 236 20.60 -1.37 25.08
C ILE A 236 20.20 -2.75 25.61
N LYS A 237 18.99 -2.88 26.19
CA LYS A 237 18.49 -4.11 26.81
C LYS A 237 17.75 -5.05 25.83
N SER A 238 17.45 -4.60 24.61
CA SER A 238 16.73 -5.38 23.57
C SER A 238 17.70 -6.00 22.54
#